data_30ac1438ebfef2023b75fe1689840112
#
_entry.id   30ac1438ebfef2023b75fe1689840112
#
_cell.length_a   1.000
_cell.length_b   1.000
_cell.length_c   1.000
_cell.angle_alpha   90.00
_cell.angle_beta   90.00
_cell.angle_gamma   90.00
#
_symmetry.space_group_name_H-M   'P 1'
#
loop_
_entity.id
_entity.type
_entity.pdbx_description
1 polymer ?
#
loop_
_entity_poly.entity_id
_entity_poly.type
_entity_poly.pdbx_seq_one_letter_code
_entity_poly.pdbx_strand_id
1 'polypeptide(L)'
;MYKMKGTRPFYIVSYTREYDGYESIIEYIGTNYKAALNRYIKLIEYIKQRDFLDENIDEDRIEQTVRLPEQQLLPGQSVYSYMNDNDCYYMSFELSCMNTGSFRTQSFEEKYKRDCPNAKY
;
A
#
# COMPACT_ATOMS: atom_id res chain seq x y z
N MET A 1 14.16 24.53 -18.48
CA MET A 1 13.47 23.31 -18.87
C MET A 1 11.99 23.44 -18.49
N TYR A 2 11.14 23.06 -19.38
CA TYR A 2 9.71 23.09 -19.10
C TYR A 2 9.36 22.04 -18.06
N LYS A 3 8.77 22.46 -16.97
CA LYS A 3 8.31 21.55 -15.92
C LYS A 3 6.85 21.19 -16.20
N MET A 4 6.58 19.92 -16.32
CA MET A 4 5.23 19.43 -16.58
C MET A 4 4.32 19.73 -15.39
N LYS A 5 3.28 20.49 -15.66
CA LYS A 5 2.27 20.77 -14.65
C LYS A 5 1.53 19.49 -14.29
N GLY A 6 1.25 19.32 -13.02
CA GLY A 6 0.55 18.14 -12.53
C GLY A 6 1.43 16.92 -12.28
N THR A 7 2.74 17.04 -12.53
CA THR A 7 3.67 15.96 -12.24
C THR A 7 4.17 16.13 -10.82
N ARG A 8 3.42 15.62 -9.87
CA ARG A 8 3.77 15.70 -8.46
C ARG A 8 3.75 14.32 -7.85
N PRO A 9 4.68 14.02 -6.93
CA PRO A 9 4.58 12.80 -6.20
C PRO A 9 3.36 12.82 -5.28
N PHE A 10 2.71 11.68 -5.17
CA PHE A 10 1.68 11.49 -4.18
C PHE A 10 1.87 10.13 -3.53
N TYR A 11 1.28 9.96 -2.37
CA TYR A 11 1.53 8.80 -1.53
C TYR A 11 0.22 8.09 -1.26
N ILE A 12 0.27 6.77 -1.27
CA ILE A 12 -0.88 5.91 -1.02
C ILE A 12 -0.54 4.99 0.13
N VAL A 13 -1.42 4.95 1.13
CA VAL A 13 -1.36 3.97 2.21
C VAL A 13 -2.53 3.04 2.02
N SER A 14 -2.25 1.76 1.93
CA SER A 14 -3.28 0.75 1.73
C SER A 14 -3.00 -0.48 2.56
N TYR A 15 -4.03 -1.30 2.77
CA TYR A 15 -3.83 -2.59 3.39
C TYR A 15 -4.68 -3.63 2.69
N THR A 16 -4.21 -4.87 2.78
CA THR A 16 -4.89 -6.03 2.22
C THR A 16 -5.13 -7.01 3.34
N ARG A 17 -6.35 -7.52 3.43
CA ARG A 17 -6.76 -8.48 4.43
C ARG A 17 -7.16 -9.77 3.73
N GLU A 18 -6.61 -10.88 4.20
CA GLU A 18 -6.95 -12.21 3.74
C GLU A 18 -7.47 -13.02 4.92
N TYR A 19 -8.77 -13.22 4.93
CA TYR A 19 -9.45 -14.07 5.90
C TYR A 19 -10.77 -14.46 5.26
N ASP A 20 -10.89 -15.74 4.86
CA ASP A 20 -12.08 -16.23 4.19
C ASP A 20 -12.46 -15.34 2.99
N GLY A 21 -11.43 -14.89 2.28
CA GLY A 21 -11.57 -13.98 1.16
C GLY A 21 -10.42 -13.01 1.08
N TYR A 22 -10.53 -12.06 0.17
CA TYR A 22 -9.48 -11.09 -0.09
C TYR A 22 -10.11 -9.70 -0.18
N GLU A 23 -9.58 -8.78 0.58
CA GLU A 23 -10.07 -7.40 0.61
C GLU A 23 -8.89 -6.44 0.62
N SER A 24 -8.94 -5.44 -0.24
CA SER A 24 -7.91 -4.41 -0.31
C SER A 24 -8.55 -3.05 -0.11
N ILE A 25 -8.00 -2.25 0.78
CA ILE A 25 -8.56 -0.97 1.18
C ILE A 25 -7.50 0.11 1.11
N ILE A 26 -7.87 1.25 0.54
CA ILE A 26 -7.02 2.44 0.51
C ILE A 26 -7.40 3.31 1.70
N GLU A 27 -6.41 3.59 2.58
CA GLU A 27 -6.60 4.39 3.77
C GLU A 27 -6.23 5.85 3.60
N TYR A 28 -5.32 6.13 2.67
CA TYR A 28 -4.83 7.49 2.50
C TYR A 28 -4.32 7.67 1.08
N ILE A 29 -4.66 8.79 0.48
CA ILE A 29 -4.05 9.28 -0.75
C ILE A 29 -3.79 10.78 -0.55
N GLY A 30 -2.57 11.21 -0.76
CA GLY A 30 -2.25 12.63 -0.62
C GLY A 30 -0.83 12.93 -1.03
N THR A 31 -0.49 14.20 -1.00
CA THR A 31 0.80 14.70 -1.44
C THR A 31 1.77 14.95 -0.29
N ASN A 32 1.33 14.79 0.94
CA ASN A 32 2.16 15.04 2.12
C ASN A 32 2.79 13.74 2.61
N TYR A 33 4.10 13.62 2.42
CA TYR A 33 4.82 12.41 2.81
C TYR A 33 4.73 12.13 4.30
N LYS A 34 4.92 13.16 5.13
CA LYS A 34 4.88 12.96 6.59
C LYS A 34 3.52 12.48 7.05
N ALA A 35 2.45 13.01 6.47
CA ALA A 35 1.10 12.57 6.79
C ALA A 35 0.89 11.11 6.36
N ALA A 36 1.37 10.74 5.18
CA ALA A 36 1.28 9.37 4.68
C ALA A 36 2.05 8.40 5.56
N LEU A 37 3.29 8.74 5.90
CA LEU A 37 4.11 7.89 6.76
C LEU A 37 3.48 7.71 8.14
N ASN A 38 2.98 8.80 8.71
CA ASN A 38 2.30 8.73 10.01
C ASN A 38 1.06 7.87 9.93
N ARG A 39 0.29 7.98 8.86
CA ARG A 39 -0.91 7.16 8.67
C ARG A 39 -0.54 5.69 8.52
N TYR A 40 0.52 5.39 7.79
CA TYR A 40 1.01 4.03 7.62
C TYR A 40 1.39 3.40 8.96
N ILE A 41 2.16 4.11 9.76
CA ILE A 41 2.60 3.62 11.07
C ILE A 41 1.40 3.42 12.00
N LYS A 42 0.51 4.42 12.06
CA LYS A 42 -0.66 4.33 12.93
C LYS A 42 -1.64 3.24 12.50
N LEU A 43 -1.78 3.02 11.21
CA LEU A 43 -2.63 1.95 10.71
C LEU A 43 -2.12 0.58 11.16
N ILE A 44 -0.82 0.35 11.03
CA ILE A 44 -0.20 -0.92 11.47
C ILE A 44 -0.43 -1.12 12.97
N GLU A 45 -0.18 -0.10 13.77
CA GLU A 45 -0.39 -0.17 15.22
C GLU A 45 -1.85 -0.43 15.57
N TYR A 46 -2.76 0.26 14.92
CA TYR A 46 -4.18 0.13 15.18
C TYR A 46 -4.69 -1.28 14.84
N ILE A 47 -4.31 -1.79 13.67
CA ILE A 47 -4.74 -3.12 13.23
C ILE A 47 -4.12 -4.19 14.12
N LYS A 48 -2.87 -4.03 14.50
CA LYS A 48 -2.20 -4.94 15.41
C LYS A 48 -2.97 -5.06 16.71
N GLN A 49 -3.32 -3.93 17.31
CA GLN A 49 -4.05 -3.92 18.57
C GLN A 49 -5.46 -4.49 18.44
N ARG A 50 -6.16 -4.14 17.39
CA ARG A 50 -7.55 -4.53 17.22
C ARG A 50 -7.73 -5.98 16.81
N ASP A 51 -6.93 -6.43 15.83
CA ASP A 51 -7.17 -7.70 15.17
C ASP A 51 -6.21 -8.82 15.57
N PHE A 52 -5.04 -8.47 16.09
CA PHE A 52 -4.01 -9.46 16.38
C PHE A 52 -3.66 -9.60 17.87
N LEU A 53 -3.92 -8.58 18.67
CA LEU A 53 -3.67 -8.65 20.10
C LEU A 53 -5.00 -8.61 20.83
N ASP A 54 -5.25 -9.61 21.64
CA ASP A 54 -6.34 -9.58 22.59
C ASP A 54 -5.78 -9.97 23.96
N GLU A 55 -6.63 -9.98 24.99
CA GLU A 55 -6.20 -10.24 26.36
C GLU A 55 -5.51 -11.57 26.57
N ASN A 56 -5.79 -12.53 25.70
CA ASN A 56 -5.30 -13.91 25.81
C ASN A 56 -4.24 -14.27 24.79
N ILE A 57 -3.89 -13.36 23.88
CA ILE A 57 -2.93 -13.62 22.82
C ILE A 57 -1.64 -12.88 23.13
N ASP A 58 -0.56 -13.64 23.22
CA ASP A 58 0.76 -13.09 23.40
C ASP A 58 1.26 -12.53 22.06
N GLU A 59 1.90 -11.38 22.11
CA GLU A 59 2.49 -10.75 20.94
C GLU A 59 3.46 -11.69 20.20
N ASP A 60 4.13 -12.57 20.93
CA ASP A 60 5.08 -13.52 20.36
C ASP A 60 4.43 -14.54 19.41
N ARG A 61 3.13 -14.68 19.47
CA ARG A 61 2.40 -15.59 18.57
C ARG A 61 2.09 -14.99 17.22
N ILE A 62 2.31 -13.69 17.06
CA ILE A 62 2.06 -12.99 15.80
C ILE A 62 3.35 -13.01 15.01
N GLU A 63 3.30 -13.58 13.82
CA GLU A 63 4.39 -13.41 12.87
C GLU A 63 4.23 -12.04 12.22
N GLN A 64 5.23 -11.21 12.36
CA GLN A 64 5.17 -9.86 11.82
C GLN A 64 6.52 -9.42 11.27
N THR A 65 6.46 -8.65 10.21
CA THR A 65 7.60 -7.93 9.67
C THR A 65 7.12 -6.51 9.39
N VAL A 66 7.57 -5.57 10.21
CA VAL A 66 7.24 -4.16 10.02
C VAL A 66 8.45 -3.48 9.42
N ARG A 67 8.25 -2.90 8.23
CA ARG A 67 9.30 -2.19 7.51
C ARG A 67 8.92 -0.74 7.36
N LEU A 68 9.86 0.13 7.67
CA LEU A 68 9.70 1.57 7.48
C LEU A 68 10.67 2.02 6.41
N PRO A 69 10.31 3.05 5.64
CA PRO A 69 11.24 3.58 4.65
C PRO A 69 12.44 4.21 5.35
N GLU A 70 13.64 3.94 4.84
CA GLU A 70 14.87 4.54 5.37
C GLU A 70 15.00 6.00 4.98
N GLN A 71 14.43 6.36 3.86
CA GLN A 71 14.40 7.73 3.35
C GLN A 71 13.04 7.97 2.71
N GLN A 72 12.76 9.23 2.42
CA GLN A 72 11.53 9.56 1.72
C GLN A 72 11.43 8.79 0.41
N LEU A 73 10.29 8.15 0.20
CA LEU A 73 10.06 7.37 -1.00
C LEU A 73 10.01 8.26 -2.24
N LEU A 74 10.63 7.78 -3.30
CA LEU A 74 10.57 8.40 -4.62
C LEU A 74 9.47 7.72 -5.45
N PRO A 75 8.97 8.40 -6.50
CA PRO A 75 7.96 7.79 -7.37
C PRO A 75 8.37 6.41 -7.87
N GLY A 76 7.48 5.46 -7.75
CA GLY A 76 7.72 4.08 -8.11
C GLY A 76 8.22 3.20 -6.98
N GLN A 77 8.52 3.79 -5.83
CA GLN A 77 9.00 3.03 -4.66
C GLN A 77 7.87 2.76 -3.69
N SER A 78 8.00 1.67 -2.96
CA SER A 78 7.04 1.29 -1.93
C SER A 78 7.72 0.49 -0.82
N VAL A 79 7.05 0.43 0.31
CA VAL A 79 7.48 -0.38 1.44
C VAL A 79 6.28 -1.18 1.94
N TYR A 80 6.53 -2.40 2.40
CA TYR A 80 5.49 -3.34 2.82
C TYR A 80 5.74 -3.85 4.22
N SER A 81 4.66 -4.05 4.95
CA SER A 81 4.69 -4.72 6.25
C SER A 81 3.66 -5.84 6.27
N TYR A 82 3.88 -6.84 7.08
CA TYR A 82 3.03 -8.03 7.15
C TYR A 82 2.76 -8.44 8.59
N MET A 83 1.58 -8.99 8.82
CA MET A 83 1.22 -9.65 10.06
C MET A 83 0.36 -10.86 9.77
N ASN A 84 0.56 -11.95 10.51
CA ASN A 84 -0.36 -13.06 10.50
C ASN A 84 -0.41 -13.72 11.89
N ASP A 85 -1.50 -14.43 12.17
CA ASP A 85 -1.71 -15.07 13.46
C ASP A 85 -1.51 -16.58 13.44
N ASN A 86 -0.85 -17.10 12.43
CA ASN A 86 -0.56 -18.52 12.23
C ASN A 86 -1.75 -19.40 11.84
N ASP A 87 -2.96 -18.89 11.89
CA ASP A 87 -4.12 -19.68 11.48
C ASP A 87 -4.51 -19.37 10.05
N CYS A 88 -5.23 -18.30 9.85
CA CYS A 88 -5.73 -17.97 8.53
C CYS A 88 -5.89 -16.47 8.31
N TYR A 89 -5.57 -15.67 9.30
CA TYR A 89 -5.70 -14.22 9.20
C TYR A 89 -4.36 -13.62 8.83
N TYR A 90 -4.32 -12.97 7.68
CA TYR A 90 -3.12 -12.34 7.15
C TYR A 90 -3.45 -10.90 6.74
N MET A 91 -2.57 -9.98 7.13
CA MET A 91 -2.66 -8.59 6.73
C MET A 91 -1.35 -8.13 6.12
N SER A 92 -1.44 -7.38 5.05
CA SER A 92 -0.29 -6.66 4.52
C SER A 92 -0.61 -5.18 4.42
N PHE A 93 0.41 -4.35 4.57
CA PHE A 93 0.31 -2.91 4.56
C PHE A 93 1.29 -2.36 3.56
N GLU A 94 0.90 -1.35 2.82
CA GLU A 94 1.78 -0.73 1.83
C GLU A 94 1.74 0.78 1.95
N LEU A 95 2.92 1.38 1.93
CA LEU A 95 3.09 2.80 1.68
C LEU A 95 3.82 2.92 0.35
N SER A 96 3.21 3.56 -0.62
CA SER A 96 3.80 3.72 -1.94
C SER A 96 3.84 5.17 -2.36
N CYS A 97 4.77 5.48 -3.23
CA CYS A 97 4.88 6.79 -3.86
C CYS A 97 4.70 6.63 -5.35
N MET A 98 3.84 7.45 -5.91
CA MET A 98 3.58 7.48 -7.34
C MET A 98 3.67 8.89 -7.85
N ASN A 99 3.77 9.04 -9.15
CA ASN A 99 3.78 10.33 -9.79
C ASN A 99 2.49 10.51 -10.58
N THR A 100 1.83 11.64 -10.40
CA THR A 100 0.58 11.92 -11.12
C THR A 100 0.75 11.80 -12.63
N GLY A 101 1.93 12.11 -13.14
CA GLY A 101 2.23 11.95 -14.57
C GLY A 101 2.11 10.52 -15.07
N SER A 102 2.25 9.53 -14.18
CA SER A 102 2.14 8.12 -14.56
C SER A 102 0.77 7.74 -15.11
N PHE A 103 -0.26 8.47 -14.73
CA PHE A 103 -1.62 8.18 -15.17
C PHE A 103 -1.96 8.81 -16.51
N ARG A 104 -1.08 9.64 -17.07
CA ARG A 104 -1.33 10.36 -18.31
C ARG A 104 -0.71 9.71 -19.53
N THR A 105 0.12 8.73 -19.36
CA THR A 105 0.94 8.22 -20.44
C THR A 105 0.18 7.35 -21.40
N GLN A 106 -0.86 6.68 -20.94
CA GLN A 106 -1.64 5.80 -21.78
C GLN A 106 -3.06 5.68 -21.25
N SER A 107 -4.02 5.57 -22.19
CA SER A 107 -5.37 5.19 -21.82
C SER A 107 -5.37 3.70 -21.43
N PHE A 108 -6.39 3.29 -20.69
CA PHE A 108 -6.57 1.89 -20.35
C PHE A 108 -6.59 1.00 -21.60
N GLU A 109 -7.28 1.46 -22.64
CA GLU A 109 -7.41 0.71 -23.88
C GLU A 109 -6.06 0.49 -24.57
N GLU A 110 -5.24 1.52 -24.65
CA GLU A 110 -3.91 1.41 -25.25
C GLU A 110 -3.02 0.46 -24.48
N LYS A 111 -3.05 0.55 -23.16
CA LYS A 111 -2.29 -0.35 -22.30
C LYS A 111 -2.75 -1.78 -22.49
N TYR A 112 -4.04 -2.01 -22.53
CA TYR A 112 -4.60 -3.35 -22.70
C TYR A 112 -4.21 -3.97 -24.02
N LYS A 113 -4.26 -3.20 -25.09
CA LYS A 113 -3.85 -3.66 -26.42
C LYS A 113 -2.38 -4.02 -26.46
N ARG A 114 -1.56 -3.26 -25.76
CA ARG A 114 -0.13 -3.53 -25.71
C ARG A 114 0.17 -4.82 -24.94
N ASP A 115 -0.47 -5.00 -23.79
CA ASP A 115 -0.21 -6.11 -22.90
C ASP A 115 -0.92 -7.39 -23.35
N CYS A 116 -2.03 -7.26 -24.06
CA CYS A 116 -2.85 -8.38 -24.52
C CYS A 116 -3.17 -8.21 -26.02
N PRO A 117 -2.18 -8.35 -26.91
CA PRO A 117 -2.36 -8.01 -28.33
C PRO A 117 -3.40 -8.88 -29.03
N ASN A 118 -3.70 -10.05 -28.51
CA ASN A 118 -4.67 -10.97 -29.11
C ASN A 118 -6.06 -10.86 -28.51
N ALA A 119 -6.25 -9.97 -27.55
CA ALA A 119 -7.54 -9.80 -26.92
C ALA A 119 -8.49 -9.07 -27.86
N LYS A 120 -9.77 -9.47 -27.78
CA LYS A 120 -10.84 -8.79 -28.51
C LYS A 120 -11.71 -8.03 -27.52
N TYR A 121 -12.08 -6.86 -27.93
CA TYR A 121 -13.00 -6.04 -27.16
C TYR A 121 -14.43 -6.34 -27.55
#